data_62f05fa089fca7a9d76c7939cb58c83b
#
_entry.id   62f05fa089fca7a9d76c7939cb58c83b
#
_cell.length_a   1.000
_cell.length_b   1.000
_cell.length_c   1.000
_cell.angle_alpha   90.00
_cell.angle_beta   90.00
_cell.angle_gamma   90.00
#
_symmetry.space_group_name_H-M   'P 1'
#
loop_
_entity.id
_entity.type
_entity.pdbx_description
1 polymer ?
#
loop_
_entity_poly.entity_id
_entity_poly.type
_entity_poly.pdbx_seq_one_letter_code
_entity_poly.pdbx_strand_id
1 'polypeptide(L)'
;MMKWYDQAVFYHIYPLGLCGCAKENTGIAESHFDQLKEWAEHAAKLNCTAIYIGPLFESVGHGYETTDYRRVDCRLGTNDDFRDYVAYCHKLGL
;
A
#
# COMPACT_ATOMS: atom_id res chain seq x y z
N MET A 1 -15.05 21.93 14.02
CA MET A 1 -15.37 20.50 13.92
C MET A 1 -14.08 19.68 13.74
N MET A 2 -13.93 18.66 14.53
CA MET A 2 -12.78 17.78 14.42
C MET A 2 -12.93 16.89 13.20
N LYS A 3 -11.88 16.78 12.39
CA LYS A 3 -11.84 15.88 11.23
C LYS A 3 -11.16 14.57 11.63
N TRP A 4 -11.45 13.49 10.92
CA TRP A 4 -10.92 12.17 11.27
C TRP A 4 -9.39 12.15 11.36
N TYR A 5 -8.72 12.95 10.54
CA TYR A 5 -7.26 12.99 10.51
C TYR A 5 -6.65 13.86 11.61
N ASP A 6 -7.43 14.62 12.36
CA ASP A 6 -6.91 15.47 13.44
C ASP A 6 -6.30 14.63 14.57
N GLN A 7 -6.79 13.41 14.76
CA GLN A 7 -6.27 12.48 15.76
C GLN A 7 -5.65 11.24 15.15
N ALA A 8 -5.45 11.23 13.83
CA ALA A 8 -4.89 10.06 13.16
C ALA A 8 -3.40 9.92 13.45
N VAL A 9 -2.99 8.66 13.64
CA VAL A 9 -1.59 8.28 13.71
C VAL A 9 -1.33 7.40 12.51
N PHE A 10 -0.53 7.91 11.59
CA PHE A 10 -0.26 7.24 10.31
C PHE A 10 0.95 6.33 10.42
N TYR A 11 0.84 5.14 9.81
CA TYR A 11 1.95 4.26 9.55
C TYR A 11 2.25 4.33 8.05
N HIS A 12 3.44 4.81 7.69
CA HIS A 12 3.82 4.99 6.29
C HIS A 12 4.51 3.73 5.77
N ILE A 13 4.05 3.24 4.62
CA ILE A 13 4.64 2.09 3.93
C ILE A 13 5.09 2.51 2.54
N TYR A 14 6.34 2.24 2.21
CA TYR A 14 6.85 2.29 0.84
C TYR A 14 6.82 0.87 0.29
N PRO A 15 5.74 0.50 -0.44
CA PRO A 15 5.48 -0.92 -0.70
C PRO A 15 6.49 -1.58 -1.64
N LEU A 16 6.94 -0.88 -2.66
CA LEU A 16 7.92 -1.45 -3.59
C LEU A 16 9.22 -1.85 -2.89
N GLY A 17 9.69 -1.00 -2.00
CA GLY A 17 10.90 -1.28 -1.22
C GLY A 17 10.68 -2.33 -0.17
N LEU A 18 9.59 -2.22 0.59
CA LEU A 18 9.29 -3.15 1.68
C LEU A 18 9.12 -4.58 1.18
N CYS A 19 8.47 -4.76 0.03
CA CYS A 19 8.21 -6.08 -0.55
C CYS A 19 9.38 -6.61 -1.39
N GLY A 20 10.46 -5.85 -1.51
CA GLY A 20 11.62 -6.27 -2.28
C GLY A 20 11.34 -6.40 -3.78
N CYS A 21 10.47 -5.56 -4.31
CA CYS A 21 10.11 -5.59 -5.72
C CYS A 21 11.29 -5.19 -6.61
N ALA A 22 11.25 -5.59 -7.88
CA ALA A 22 12.27 -5.21 -8.86
C ALA A 22 12.39 -3.69 -8.95
N LYS A 23 13.61 -3.20 -9.10
CA LYS A 23 13.89 -1.75 -9.16
C LYS A 23 13.30 -1.11 -10.41
N GLU A 24 13.19 -1.86 -11.49
CA GLU A 24 12.57 -1.42 -12.73
C GLU A 24 11.33 -2.26 -12.99
N ASN A 25 10.29 -1.61 -13.53
CA ASN A 25 9.05 -2.29 -13.84
C ASN A 25 9.18 -3.00 -15.19
N THR A 26 9.15 -4.32 -15.15
CA THR A 26 9.22 -5.17 -16.35
C THR A 26 7.85 -5.48 -16.92
N GLY A 27 6.77 -5.01 -16.28
CA GLY A 27 5.39 -5.32 -16.68
C GLY A 27 4.92 -6.70 -16.26
N ILE A 28 5.73 -7.44 -15.52
CA ILE A 28 5.36 -8.77 -15.02
C ILE A 28 4.57 -8.61 -13.73
N ALA A 29 3.35 -9.20 -13.70
CA ALA A 29 2.49 -9.13 -12.52
C ALA A 29 3.02 -10.02 -11.41
N GLU A 30 3.07 -9.47 -10.20
CA GLU A 30 3.41 -10.19 -8.97
C GLU A 30 2.34 -9.89 -7.93
N SER A 31 2.34 -10.60 -6.82
CA SER A 31 1.38 -10.36 -5.74
C SER A 31 2.12 -10.26 -4.40
N HIS A 32 2.03 -9.10 -3.77
CA HIS A 32 2.70 -8.84 -2.49
C HIS A 32 1.75 -8.30 -1.42
N PHE A 33 0.44 -8.21 -1.71
CA PHE A 33 -0.51 -7.65 -0.75
C PHE A 33 -0.68 -8.51 0.50
N ASP A 34 -0.44 -9.82 0.43
CA ASP A 34 -0.45 -10.66 1.64
C ASP A 34 0.65 -10.24 2.60
N GLN A 35 1.82 -9.91 2.10
CA GLN A 35 2.92 -9.37 2.91
C GLN A 35 2.54 -8.02 3.50
N LEU A 36 1.90 -7.16 2.72
CA LEU A 36 1.45 -5.85 3.19
C LEU A 36 0.37 -5.97 4.27
N LYS A 37 -0.47 -7.01 4.23
CA LYS A 37 -1.45 -7.29 5.28
C LYS A 37 -0.79 -7.55 6.63
N GLU A 38 0.33 -8.25 6.65
CA GLU A 38 1.10 -8.49 7.88
C GLU A 38 1.58 -7.16 8.48
N TRP A 39 2.00 -6.23 7.65
CA TRP A 39 2.42 -4.91 8.11
C TRP A 39 1.24 -4.06 8.56
N ALA A 40 0.07 -4.23 7.98
CA ALA A 40 -1.14 -3.58 8.47
C ALA A 40 -1.49 -4.06 9.88
N GLU A 41 -1.37 -5.36 10.13
CA GLU A 41 -1.56 -5.92 11.48
C GLU A 41 -0.55 -5.33 12.47
N HIS A 42 0.70 -5.19 12.05
CA HIS A 42 1.74 -4.57 12.86
C HIS A 42 1.39 -3.11 13.20
N ALA A 43 0.94 -2.34 12.23
CA ALA A 43 0.52 -0.96 12.45
C ALA A 43 -0.63 -0.87 13.46
N ALA A 44 -1.61 -1.77 13.37
CA ALA A 44 -2.72 -1.82 14.32
C ALA A 44 -2.22 -2.14 15.74
N LYS A 45 -1.27 -3.05 15.87
CA LYS A 45 -0.66 -3.39 17.17
C LYS A 45 0.11 -2.22 17.78
N LEU A 46 0.64 -1.33 16.98
CA LEU A 46 1.30 -0.11 17.43
C LEU A 46 0.31 1.00 17.78
N ASN A 47 -0.98 0.74 17.70
CA ASN A 47 -2.05 1.72 17.90
C ASN A 47 -2.07 2.84 16.84
N CYS A 48 -1.54 2.59 15.67
CA CYS A 48 -1.75 3.46 14.52
C CYS A 48 -3.21 3.35 14.08
N THR A 49 -3.72 4.42 13.50
CA THR A 49 -5.14 4.49 13.10
C THR A 49 -5.33 4.59 11.59
N ALA A 50 -4.25 4.79 10.85
CA ALA A 50 -4.30 4.92 9.40
C ALA A 50 -3.02 4.39 8.76
N ILE A 51 -3.14 3.95 7.52
CA ILE A 51 -1.99 3.57 6.69
C ILE A 51 -1.83 4.65 5.62
N TYR A 52 -0.62 5.17 5.48
CA TYR A 52 -0.21 5.94 4.32
C TYR A 52 0.63 5.02 3.44
N ILE A 53 0.07 4.56 2.33
CA ILE A 53 0.76 3.66 1.42
C ILE A 53 1.13 4.42 0.14
N GLY A 54 2.39 4.42 -0.21
CA GLY A 54 2.82 5.09 -1.43
C GLY A 54 4.34 5.11 -1.61
N PRO A 55 4.77 5.25 -2.88
CA PRO A 55 3.96 5.26 -4.10
C PRO A 55 3.27 3.93 -4.37
N LEU A 56 2.07 3.99 -4.93
CA LEU A 56 1.23 2.80 -5.12
C LEU A 56 0.90 2.53 -6.60
N PHE A 57 0.83 3.57 -7.41
CA PHE A 57 0.36 3.48 -8.78
C PHE A 57 1.44 2.97 -9.74
N GLU A 58 0.99 2.41 -10.87
CA GLU A 58 1.90 1.90 -11.91
C GLU A 58 2.97 2.92 -12.26
N SER A 59 4.23 2.50 -12.24
CA SER A 59 5.37 3.40 -12.45
C SER A 59 6.51 2.69 -13.19
N VAL A 60 7.48 3.48 -13.65
CA VAL A 60 8.64 2.97 -14.40
C VAL A 60 9.66 2.30 -13.46
N GLY A 61 9.98 2.95 -12.36
CA GLY A 61 11.06 2.49 -11.47
C GLY A 61 10.69 2.54 -10.01
N HIS A 62 11.13 3.59 -9.33
CA HIS A 62 10.99 3.70 -7.86
C HIS A 62 9.60 4.06 -7.35
N GLY A 63 8.64 4.27 -8.25
CA GLY A 63 7.26 4.54 -7.86
C GLY A 63 6.80 5.97 -8.09
N TYR A 64 7.72 6.93 -8.19
CA TYR A 64 7.38 8.34 -8.38
C TYR A 64 7.23 8.75 -9.84
N GLU A 65 7.59 7.86 -10.76
CA GLU A 65 7.47 8.07 -12.20
C GLU A 65 6.20 7.41 -12.71
N THR A 66 5.06 7.88 -12.22
CA THR A 66 3.75 7.27 -12.45
C THR A 66 3.38 7.28 -13.94
N THR A 67 3.01 6.11 -14.45
CA THR A 67 2.56 5.94 -15.83
C THR A 67 1.04 5.77 -15.92
N ASP A 68 0.38 5.31 -14.84
CA ASP A 68 -1.07 5.13 -14.83
C ASP A 68 -1.60 5.32 -13.41
N TYR A 69 -2.35 6.41 -13.18
CA TYR A 69 -2.96 6.73 -11.89
C TYR A 69 -4.21 5.90 -11.56
N ARG A 70 -4.68 5.08 -12.48
CA ARG A 70 -5.86 4.23 -12.28
C ARG A 70 -5.50 2.78 -12.00
N ARG A 71 -4.21 2.49 -11.92
CA ARG A 71 -3.71 1.13 -11.82
C ARG A 71 -2.69 1.02 -10.71
N VAL A 72 -2.87 0.04 -9.84
CA VAL A 72 -1.84 -0.33 -8.86
C VAL A 72 -0.64 -0.89 -9.60
N ASP A 73 0.55 -0.60 -9.12
CA ASP A 73 1.78 -1.11 -9.73
C ASP A 73 1.73 -2.63 -9.80
N CYS A 74 1.95 -3.19 -10.99
CA CYS A 74 1.83 -4.63 -11.20
C CYS A 74 2.82 -5.44 -10.37
N ARG A 75 3.93 -4.84 -9.97
CA ARG A 75 4.89 -5.49 -9.07
C ARG A 75 4.33 -5.75 -7.68
N LEU A 76 3.26 -5.05 -7.30
CA LEU A 76 2.58 -5.22 -6.01
C LEU A 76 1.38 -6.14 -6.12
N GLY A 77 0.62 -6.03 -7.18
CA GLY A 77 -0.60 -6.81 -7.38
C GLY A 77 -1.56 -6.12 -8.34
N THR A 78 -2.82 -6.52 -8.26
CA THR A 78 -3.89 -5.97 -9.10
C THR A 78 -4.71 -4.94 -8.32
N ASN A 79 -5.59 -4.22 -9.04
CA ASN A 79 -6.55 -3.33 -8.39
C ASN A 79 -7.49 -4.11 -7.45
N ASP A 80 -7.86 -5.34 -7.81
CA ASP A 80 -8.70 -6.18 -6.95
C ASP A 80 -7.96 -6.59 -5.68
N ASP A 81 -6.68 -6.93 -5.79
CA ASP A 81 -5.83 -7.20 -4.63
C ASP A 81 -5.79 -6.00 -3.69
N PHE A 82 -5.70 -4.80 -4.25
CA PHE A 82 -5.71 -3.57 -3.45
C PHE A 82 -7.05 -3.35 -2.76
N ARG A 83 -8.16 -3.60 -3.44
CA ARG A 83 -9.49 -3.50 -2.81
C ARG A 83 -9.64 -4.45 -1.63
N ASP A 84 -9.16 -5.68 -1.77
CA ASP A 84 -9.15 -6.65 -0.68
C ASP A 84 -8.26 -6.19 0.47
N TYR A 85 -7.12 -5.59 0.17
CA TYR A 85 -6.22 -5.04 1.17
C TYR A 85 -6.88 -3.91 1.96
N VAL A 86 -7.56 -2.99 1.28
CA VAL A 86 -8.28 -1.89 1.93
C VAL A 86 -9.36 -2.43 2.86
N ALA A 87 -10.14 -3.42 2.39
CA ALA A 87 -11.17 -4.05 3.21
C ALA A 87 -10.56 -4.71 4.46
N TYR A 88 -9.41 -5.35 4.31
CA TYR A 88 -8.69 -5.96 5.43
C TYR A 88 -8.23 -4.91 6.44
N CYS A 89 -7.67 -3.80 5.97
CA CYS A 89 -7.27 -2.69 6.84
C CYS A 89 -8.46 -2.15 7.63
N HIS A 90 -9.61 -1.99 6.97
CA HIS A 90 -10.83 -1.52 7.64
C HIS A 90 -11.26 -2.49 8.75
N LYS A 91 -11.11 -3.79 8.55
CA LYS A 91 -11.41 -4.79 9.59
C LYS A 91 -10.49 -4.65 10.81
N LEU A 92 -9.27 -4.17 10.60
CA LEU A 92 -8.30 -3.92 11.68
C LEU A 92 -8.53 -2.56 12.37
N GLY A 93 -9.47 -1.76 11.89
CA GLY A 93 -9.72 -0.43 12.41
C GLY A 93 -8.83 0.66 11.82
N LEU A 94 -8.19 0.38 10.72
CA LEU A 94 -7.30 1.33 10.03
C LEU A 94 -8.03 2.06 8.92
#